data_44b80cc73cc413477017901d38956271
#
_entry.id   44b80cc73cc413477017901d38956271
#
_cell.length_a   1.000
_cell.length_b   1.000
_cell.length_c   1.000
_cell.angle_alpha   90.00
_cell.angle_beta   90.00
_cell.angle_gamma   90.00
#
_symmetry.space_group_name_H-M   'P 1'
#
loop_
_entity.id
_entity.type
_entity.pdbx_description
1 polymer ?
#
loop_
_entity_poly.entity_id
_entity_poly.type
_entity_poly.pdbx_seq_one_letter_code
_entity_poly.pdbx_strand_id
1 'polypeptide(L)'
;MAALLTSLSLITNPCSENARKPHGFFSQIPKLHPISLNKGFSRVLAATQITISPEEKVFQLPPNWRCGEMYSRTRGINLSDAFLYMEYMVGKGYKPDIEQATLLLHDLCSCGRTRRAARVMDMMVRSGCPPDASTYSMFVDHLCKRKNVGHAMQLVKQMEEFGYPTNIDTYNALVKASCARGNLNQAVEFICRMMQKGLVPNAFTYSHLVEATYKHRGVDEAMKLLDGIVAMGGAFTLHCYNSLLIGLCKEGRVDEAIILFRGLPSKGLIPDTVSYNILLRGICSEGRWEEANGLIAEMVGEVCSPSVTTYNILISSLSHHGYTDLALELFDEMFDGPFKPSAATYNPIVSQLCKEGEVSIVISFLDDMCSRRCYPNEGTYNAIAVLCDEGKAQDAFYIIDSLSTKQVFGISSYYKGVIASLGKKPNTYAAFQLLYFMTKSGFTPDSFVYSSLIKGLCAEGMINEAMEILTILEEYSYELDVDIFNSLINGLGRARRTDLALGIYERMVEKGLRPIPSTYLYLVEGLIGEGEKELTVYVLNELHSKEILRGKRLESFVIKHNLEGVSL
;
A
#
# COMPACT_ATOMS: atom_id res chain seq x y z
N MET A 1 24.16 21.35 13.97
CA MET A 1 23.17 21.44 15.07
C MET A 1 22.38 22.74 15.02
N ALA A 2 23.01 23.90 15.15
CA ALA A 2 22.34 25.18 14.95
C ALA A 2 21.63 25.27 13.58
N ALA A 3 22.23 24.70 12.53
CA ALA A 3 21.69 24.62 11.19
C ALA A 3 20.40 23.78 11.10
N LEU A 4 20.30 22.67 11.83
CA LEU A 4 19.07 21.86 11.85
C LEU A 4 17.92 22.59 12.55
N LEU A 5 18.23 23.35 13.60
CA LEU A 5 17.26 24.15 14.32
C LEU A 5 16.88 25.42 13.55
N THR A 6 17.82 26.06 12.83
CA THR A 6 17.55 27.23 11.98
C THR A 6 16.78 26.86 10.72
N SER A 7 17.10 25.72 10.10
CA SER A 7 16.35 25.24 8.93
C SER A 7 14.94 24.75 9.29
N LEU A 8 14.74 24.21 10.50
CA LEU A 8 13.41 23.93 11.03
C LEU A 8 12.59 25.23 11.22
N SER A 9 13.22 26.36 11.53
CA SER A 9 12.57 27.67 11.60
C SER A 9 12.19 28.23 10.22
N LEU A 10 12.97 27.92 9.18
CA LEU A 10 12.72 28.35 7.80
C LEU A 10 11.55 27.58 7.14
N ILE A 11 11.31 26.34 7.55
CA ILE A 11 10.19 25.53 7.03
C ILE A 11 8.83 26.02 7.55
N THR A 12 8.79 26.75 8.65
CA THR A 12 7.54 27.27 9.24
C THR A 12 7.11 28.63 8.69
N ASN A 13 7.87 29.21 7.75
CA ASN A 13 7.55 30.49 7.12
C ASN A 13 7.46 30.39 5.59
N PRO A 14 6.34 29.89 5.05
CA PRO A 14 5.92 30.33 3.75
C PRO A 14 4.51 30.88 3.81
N CYS A 15 4.38 32.17 3.54
CA CYS A 15 3.14 32.84 3.23
C CYS A 15 2.01 32.69 4.24
N SER A 16 2.03 33.49 5.29
CA SER A 16 0.80 34.05 5.83
C SER A 16 1.09 35.29 6.68
N GLU A 17 1.09 36.40 6.06
CA GLU A 17 0.50 37.57 6.69
C GLU A 17 -0.96 37.22 6.96
N ASN A 18 -1.26 36.82 8.16
CA ASN A 18 -2.52 36.67 8.88
C ASN A 18 -2.64 35.34 9.64
N ALA A 19 -1.78 35.13 10.63
CA ALA A 19 -2.03 34.13 11.65
C ALA A 19 -1.86 34.74 13.03
N ARG A 20 -2.99 34.90 13.71
CA ARG A 20 -3.08 35.33 15.10
C ARG A 20 -2.50 34.26 16.03
N LYS A 21 -1.77 34.73 17.06
CA LYS A 21 -1.15 33.95 18.13
C LYS A 21 -2.13 33.01 18.83
N PRO A 22 -1.71 31.81 19.24
CA PRO A 22 -2.50 30.96 20.11
C PRO A 22 -2.25 31.35 21.58
N HIS A 23 -3.27 31.79 22.28
CA HIS A 23 -3.32 31.82 23.73
C HIS A 23 -4.04 30.61 24.31
N GLY A 24 -3.44 30.03 25.34
CA GLY A 24 -3.87 29.19 26.45
C GLY A 24 -5.21 28.46 26.37
N PHE A 25 -5.10 27.14 26.49
CA PHE A 25 -6.23 26.25 26.74
C PHE A 25 -6.45 26.09 28.25
N PHE A 26 -7.65 26.27 28.68
CA PHE A 26 -8.54 25.73 29.71
C PHE A 26 -9.26 26.84 30.48
N SER A 27 -10.52 26.87 30.25
CA SER A 27 -11.72 27.19 31.01
C SER A 27 -12.62 28.21 30.32
N GLN A 28 -13.91 27.87 30.31
CA GLN A 28 -15.08 28.62 29.88
C GLN A 28 -15.52 28.39 28.44
N ILE A 29 -16.71 27.87 28.35
CA ILE A 29 -17.54 27.79 27.14
C ILE A 29 -17.61 29.20 26.52
N PRO A 30 -17.06 29.39 25.29
CA PRO A 30 -17.17 30.67 24.65
C PRO A 30 -18.58 30.87 24.10
N LYS A 31 -19.22 31.95 24.50
CA LYS A 31 -20.32 32.56 23.74
C LYS A 31 -19.87 32.69 22.29
N LEU A 32 -20.63 32.13 21.37
CA LEU A 32 -20.43 32.20 19.94
C LEU A 32 -20.27 33.65 19.49
N HIS A 33 -19.03 34.07 19.23
CA HIS A 33 -18.78 35.27 18.43
C HIS A 33 -19.07 34.95 16.95
N PRO A 34 -19.63 35.88 16.18
CA PRO A 34 -19.95 35.63 14.78
C PRO A 34 -18.68 35.30 14.02
N ILE A 35 -18.61 34.07 13.53
CA ILE A 35 -17.59 33.60 12.62
C ILE A 35 -17.58 34.55 11.42
N SER A 36 -16.45 35.18 11.13
CA SER A 36 -16.29 35.94 9.90
C SER A 36 -16.55 34.99 8.73
N LEU A 37 -17.72 35.11 8.15
CA LEU A 37 -18.19 34.33 7.01
C LEU A 37 -17.22 34.54 5.86
N ASN A 38 -16.54 33.48 5.48
CA ASN A 38 -15.71 33.45 4.29
C ASN A 38 -16.55 33.95 3.09
N LYS A 39 -16.04 34.86 2.25
CA LYS A 39 -16.77 35.49 1.13
C LYS A 39 -17.51 34.50 0.21
N GLY A 40 -17.09 33.21 0.21
CA GLY A 40 -17.77 32.11 -0.48
C GLY A 40 -19.09 31.70 0.20
N PHE A 41 -19.13 31.69 1.53
CA PHE A 41 -20.30 31.26 2.30
C PHE A 41 -21.43 32.31 2.25
N SER A 42 -21.10 33.61 2.27
CA SER A 42 -22.07 34.68 2.09
C SER A 42 -22.75 34.63 0.70
N ARG A 43 -22.05 34.16 -0.34
CA ARG A 43 -22.63 33.96 -1.67
C ARG A 43 -23.57 32.75 -1.73
N VAL A 44 -23.29 31.68 -0.97
CA VAL A 44 -24.17 30.51 -0.87
C VAL A 44 -25.49 30.88 -0.21
N LEU A 45 -25.45 31.66 0.88
CA LEU A 45 -26.65 32.17 1.56
C LEU A 45 -27.47 33.15 0.69
N ALA A 46 -26.84 33.92 -0.17
CA ALA A 46 -27.51 34.87 -1.07
C ALA A 46 -28.11 34.21 -2.33
N ALA A 47 -27.61 33.06 -2.73
CA ALA A 47 -28.06 32.35 -3.93
C ALA A 47 -29.15 31.28 -3.67
N THR A 48 -29.43 30.95 -2.40
CA THR A 48 -30.43 29.95 -2.03
C THR A 48 -31.77 30.60 -1.69
N GLN A 49 -32.78 30.35 -2.50
CA GLN A 49 -34.17 30.45 -2.02
C GLN A 49 -34.34 29.35 -0.97
N ILE A 50 -34.32 29.76 0.33
CA ILE A 50 -34.47 28.83 1.44
C ILE A 50 -35.93 28.36 1.46
N THR A 51 -36.17 27.18 0.95
CA THR A 51 -37.47 26.52 1.13
C THR A 51 -37.52 25.95 2.54
N ILE A 52 -38.12 26.70 3.46
CA ILE A 52 -38.43 26.26 4.83
C ILE A 52 -39.90 25.92 4.85
N SER A 53 -40.24 24.68 5.24
CA SER A 53 -41.64 24.34 5.53
C SER A 53 -42.05 25.09 6.81
N PRO A 54 -43.13 25.87 6.80
CA PRO A 54 -43.46 26.79 7.93
C PRO A 54 -43.84 26.07 9.22
N GLU A 55 -44.30 24.81 9.16
CA GLU A 55 -44.85 24.07 10.30
C GLU A 55 -43.80 23.23 11.06
N GLU A 56 -42.73 22.75 10.40
CA GLU A 56 -41.74 21.82 11.02
C GLU A 56 -40.31 22.37 11.16
N LYS A 57 -40.02 23.57 10.70
CA LYS A 57 -38.66 24.15 10.67
C LYS A 57 -37.63 23.24 10.00
N VAL A 58 -38.02 22.44 8.98
CA VAL A 58 -37.16 21.57 8.20
C VAL A 58 -36.53 22.37 7.04
N PHE A 59 -35.22 22.24 6.86
CA PHE A 59 -34.51 22.87 5.75
C PHE A 59 -33.96 21.83 4.77
N GLN A 60 -33.82 22.24 3.50
CA GLN A 60 -33.20 21.45 2.45
C GLN A 60 -31.80 21.99 2.13
N LEU A 61 -30.91 21.08 1.70
CA LEU A 61 -29.59 21.48 1.23
C LEU A 61 -29.70 22.29 -0.08
N PRO A 62 -28.75 23.22 -0.35
CA PRO A 62 -28.79 24.02 -1.57
C PRO A 62 -28.87 23.16 -2.84
N PRO A 63 -29.67 23.51 -3.85
CA PRO A 63 -29.74 22.74 -5.08
C PRO A 63 -28.36 22.65 -5.74
N ASN A 64 -28.09 21.53 -6.41
CA ASN A 64 -26.82 21.25 -7.14
C ASN A 64 -25.56 21.05 -6.30
N TRP A 65 -25.65 20.81 -4.98
CA TRP A 65 -24.47 20.47 -4.18
C TRP A 65 -23.81 19.12 -4.60
N ARG A 66 -24.56 18.24 -5.29
CA ARG A 66 -24.05 16.98 -5.85
C ARG A 66 -23.45 17.11 -7.26
N CYS A 67 -23.84 18.12 -8.02
CA CYS A 67 -23.40 18.32 -9.41
C CYS A 67 -22.01 18.95 -9.55
N GLY A 68 -21.21 18.96 -8.50
CA GLY A 68 -19.81 19.37 -8.56
C GLY A 68 -18.94 18.28 -9.19
N GLU A 69 -19.12 17.97 -10.49
CA GLU A 69 -18.13 17.19 -11.23
C GLU A 69 -16.74 17.85 -11.11
N MET A 70 -15.74 17.02 -10.89
CA MET A 70 -14.34 17.37 -10.56
C MET A 70 -13.63 18.28 -11.58
N TYR A 71 -14.31 18.82 -12.60
CA TYR A 71 -13.68 19.51 -13.75
C TYR A 71 -14.35 20.80 -14.24
N SER A 72 -15.30 21.41 -13.55
CA SER A 72 -15.78 22.72 -14.00
C SER A 72 -15.15 23.87 -13.18
N ARG A 73 -14.47 24.79 -13.88
CA ARG A 73 -13.91 26.06 -13.35
C ARG A 73 -14.96 27.04 -12.82
N THR A 74 -16.24 26.70 -12.86
CA THR A 74 -17.34 27.44 -12.27
C THR A 74 -17.55 26.94 -10.85
N ARG A 75 -17.39 27.84 -9.85
CA ARG A 75 -17.57 27.57 -8.42
C ARG A 75 -19.02 27.15 -8.11
N GLY A 76 -19.35 25.89 -8.34
CA GLY A 76 -20.54 25.24 -7.80
C GLY A 76 -20.39 25.01 -6.28
N ILE A 77 -21.50 24.88 -5.59
CA ILE A 77 -21.56 24.48 -4.18
C ILE A 77 -20.94 23.08 -4.08
N ASN A 78 -19.86 22.95 -3.32
CA ASN A 78 -19.15 21.68 -3.18
C ASN A 78 -19.58 20.97 -1.88
N LEU A 79 -19.19 19.70 -1.75
CA LEU A 79 -19.48 18.86 -0.58
C LEU A 79 -19.07 19.49 0.76
N SER A 80 -18.04 20.36 0.77
CA SER A 80 -17.63 21.10 1.98
C SER A 80 -18.58 22.24 2.32
N ASP A 81 -19.12 22.90 1.31
CA ASP A 81 -20.07 23.98 1.48
C ASP A 81 -21.42 23.45 1.95
N ALA A 82 -21.86 22.31 1.41
CA ALA A 82 -23.07 21.61 1.86
C ALA A 82 -22.97 21.19 3.35
N PHE A 83 -21.81 20.69 3.77
CA PHE A 83 -21.55 20.37 5.17
C PHE A 83 -21.61 21.61 6.08
N LEU A 84 -20.95 22.72 5.67
CA LEU A 84 -20.94 23.97 6.44
C LEU A 84 -22.33 24.60 6.51
N TYR A 85 -23.10 24.52 5.42
CA TYR A 85 -24.49 24.98 5.39
C TYR A 85 -25.36 24.18 6.38
N MET A 86 -25.24 22.87 6.38
CA MET A 86 -25.95 22.01 7.32
C MET A 86 -25.57 22.36 8.78
N GLU A 87 -24.26 22.51 9.07
CA GLU A 87 -23.78 22.88 10.42
C GLU A 87 -24.35 24.24 10.87
N TYR A 88 -24.41 25.22 9.97
CA TYR A 88 -24.98 26.54 10.25
C TYR A 88 -26.49 26.47 10.52
N MET A 89 -27.26 25.75 9.71
CA MET A 89 -28.72 25.68 9.84
C MET A 89 -29.13 24.91 11.10
N VAL A 90 -28.47 23.80 11.41
CA VAL A 90 -28.68 23.05 12.66
C VAL A 90 -28.30 23.92 13.87
N GLY A 91 -27.23 24.71 13.79
CA GLY A 91 -26.86 25.67 14.83
C GLY A 91 -27.89 26.80 15.06
N LYS A 92 -28.74 27.07 14.08
CA LYS A 92 -29.89 28.01 14.18
C LYS A 92 -31.18 27.33 14.70
N GLY A 93 -31.15 26.03 14.97
CA GLY A 93 -32.29 25.27 15.50
C GLY A 93 -33.23 24.71 14.42
N TYR A 94 -32.81 24.70 13.16
CA TYR A 94 -33.56 24.05 12.08
C TYR A 94 -33.23 22.57 11.99
N LYS A 95 -34.21 21.75 11.60
CA LYS A 95 -34.02 20.31 11.39
C LYS A 95 -33.58 20.02 9.96
N PRO A 96 -32.61 19.12 9.73
CA PRO A 96 -32.24 18.71 8.41
C PRO A 96 -33.29 17.79 7.78
N ASP A 97 -33.42 17.85 6.46
CA ASP A 97 -34.13 16.84 5.68
C ASP A 97 -33.34 15.52 5.77
N ILE A 98 -34.00 14.43 6.18
CA ILE A 98 -33.36 13.14 6.48
C ILE A 98 -32.73 12.54 5.23
N GLU A 99 -33.43 12.58 4.07
CA GLU A 99 -32.92 12.01 2.82
C GLU A 99 -31.65 12.73 2.37
N GLN A 100 -31.67 14.07 2.37
CA GLN A 100 -30.53 14.86 1.93
C GLN A 100 -29.35 14.76 2.90
N ALA A 101 -29.59 14.69 4.20
CA ALA A 101 -28.57 14.47 5.21
C ALA A 101 -27.90 13.10 5.05
N THR A 102 -28.71 12.06 4.77
CA THR A 102 -28.20 10.70 4.48
C THR A 102 -27.35 10.67 3.22
N LEU A 103 -27.78 11.36 2.15
CA LEU A 103 -27.01 11.49 0.93
C LEU A 103 -25.68 12.22 1.15
N LEU A 104 -25.70 13.31 1.93
CA LEU A 104 -24.48 14.06 2.29
C LEU A 104 -23.51 13.19 3.10
N LEU A 105 -24.03 12.41 4.03
CA LEU A 105 -23.26 11.47 4.83
C LEU A 105 -22.60 10.41 3.94
N HIS A 106 -23.34 9.82 2.99
CA HIS A 106 -22.83 8.85 2.04
C HIS A 106 -21.68 9.43 1.19
N ASP A 107 -21.88 10.65 0.65
CA ASP A 107 -20.88 11.29 -0.20
C ASP A 107 -19.63 11.74 0.60
N LEU A 108 -19.79 12.15 1.85
CA LEU A 108 -18.65 12.39 2.76
C LEU A 108 -17.88 11.11 3.07
N CYS A 109 -18.57 9.97 3.21
CA CYS A 109 -17.96 8.66 3.40
C CYS A 109 -17.18 8.23 2.17
N SER A 110 -17.75 8.31 0.98
CA SER A 110 -17.10 7.95 -0.28
C SER A 110 -15.83 8.78 -0.53
N CYS A 111 -15.87 10.09 -0.23
CA CYS A 111 -14.71 11.00 -0.29
C CYS A 111 -13.73 10.83 0.89
N GLY A 112 -13.98 9.91 1.81
CA GLY A 112 -13.09 9.63 2.93
C GLY A 112 -13.05 10.66 4.04
N ARG A 113 -14.00 11.57 4.11
CA ARG A 113 -14.08 12.63 5.13
C ARG A 113 -14.83 12.17 6.39
N THR A 114 -14.37 11.07 6.99
CA THR A 114 -15.03 10.38 8.13
C THR A 114 -15.36 11.28 9.32
N ARG A 115 -14.49 12.25 9.66
CA ARG A 115 -14.76 13.20 10.77
C ARG A 115 -15.97 14.09 10.50
N ARG A 116 -16.15 14.53 9.25
CA ARG A 116 -17.32 15.33 8.87
C ARG A 116 -18.57 14.46 8.80
N ALA A 117 -18.47 13.23 8.29
CA ALA A 117 -19.55 12.26 8.29
C ALA A 117 -20.04 11.97 9.72
N ALA A 118 -19.14 11.75 10.68
CA ALA A 118 -19.51 11.59 12.09
C ALA A 118 -20.23 12.80 12.67
N ARG A 119 -19.81 14.02 12.32
CA ARG A 119 -20.51 15.25 12.73
C ARG A 119 -21.90 15.36 12.12
N VAL A 120 -22.10 14.95 10.86
CA VAL A 120 -23.43 14.91 10.23
C VAL A 120 -24.34 13.97 11.01
N MET A 121 -23.88 12.76 11.35
CA MET A 121 -24.63 11.81 12.20
C MET A 121 -25.02 12.44 13.54
N ASP A 122 -24.07 13.07 14.23
CA ASP A 122 -24.30 13.71 15.53
C ASP A 122 -25.32 14.87 15.41
N MET A 123 -25.25 15.67 14.34
CA MET A 123 -26.21 16.73 14.06
C MET A 123 -27.62 16.17 13.79
N MET A 124 -27.77 15.09 13.04
CA MET A 124 -29.05 14.43 12.79
C MET A 124 -29.68 13.94 14.10
N VAL A 125 -28.91 13.26 14.94
CA VAL A 125 -29.37 12.76 16.25
C VAL A 125 -29.80 13.92 17.15
N ARG A 126 -28.96 14.96 17.30
CA ARG A 126 -29.28 16.13 18.17
C ARG A 126 -30.47 16.94 17.69
N SER A 127 -30.73 16.97 16.39
CA SER A 127 -31.87 17.68 15.80
C SER A 127 -33.20 16.90 15.93
N GLY A 128 -33.18 15.71 16.54
CA GLY A 128 -34.34 14.84 16.65
C GLY A 128 -34.76 14.17 15.33
N CYS A 129 -33.82 14.04 14.40
CA CYS A 129 -33.99 13.35 13.12
C CYS A 129 -32.96 12.19 13.05
N PRO A 130 -33.08 11.13 13.90
CA PRO A 130 -32.08 10.06 13.91
C PRO A 130 -32.01 9.35 12.55
N PRO A 131 -30.82 9.00 12.10
CA PRO A 131 -30.65 8.19 10.89
C PRO A 131 -31.37 6.84 11.02
N ASP A 132 -31.74 6.24 9.91
CA ASP A 132 -32.33 4.90 9.88
C ASP A 132 -31.28 3.79 10.08
N ALA A 133 -31.74 2.55 10.28
CA ALA A 133 -30.87 1.38 10.49
C ALA A 133 -29.91 1.16 9.33
N SER A 134 -30.32 1.46 8.09
CA SER A 134 -29.49 1.27 6.90
C SER A 134 -28.34 2.27 6.86
N THR A 135 -28.60 3.52 7.24
CA THR A 135 -27.58 4.58 7.34
C THR A 135 -26.54 4.27 8.41
N TYR A 136 -26.98 3.77 9.60
CA TYR A 136 -26.06 3.31 10.64
C TYR A 136 -25.17 2.16 10.13
N SER A 137 -25.77 1.13 9.52
CA SER A 137 -25.04 -0.03 9.00
C SER A 137 -24.01 0.38 7.91
N MET A 138 -24.38 1.26 7.00
CA MET A 138 -23.51 1.81 5.96
C MET A 138 -22.33 2.57 6.57
N PHE A 139 -22.57 3.41 7.59
CA PHE A 139 -21.50 4.17 8.20
C PHE A 139 -20.58 3.29 9.06
N VAL A 140 -21.11 2.28 9.75
CA VAL A 140 -20.32 1.26 10.44
C VAL A 140 -19.40 0.53 9.47
N ASP A 141 -19.92 0.05 8.33
CA ASP A 141 -19.11 -0.61 7.28
C ASP A 141 -17.99 0.32 6.77
N HIS A 142 -18.31 1.60 6.54
CA HIS A 142 -17.31 2.58 6.12
C HIS A 142 -16.20 2.79 7.16
N LEU A 143 -16.54 2.89 8.44
CA LEU A 143 -15.55 3.00 9.52
C LEU A 143 -14.72 1.73 9.65
N CYS A 144 -15.32 0.56 9.45
CA CYS A 144 -14.65 -0.74 9.44
C CYS A 144 -13.64 -0.84 8.29
N LYS A 145 -14.01 -0.42 7.06
CA LYS A 145 -13.08 -0.34 5.91
C LYS A 145 -11.88 0.57 6.19
N ARG A 146 -12.07 1.62 7.00
CA ARG A 146 -11.02 2.52 7.47
C ARG A 146 -10.28 2.04 8.72
N LYS A 147 -10.54 0.82 9.17
CA LYS A 147 -9.95 0.21 10.37
C LYS A 147 -10.24 0.98 11.67
N ASN A 148 -11.29 1.80 11.73
CA ASN A 148 -11.69 2.54 12.92
C ASN A 148 -12.78 1.81 13.72
N VAL A 149 -12.42 0.64 14.26
CA VAL A 149 -13.35 -0.28 14.95
C VAL A 149 -13.93 0.32 16.22
N GLY A 150 -13.17 1.18 16.94
CA GLY A 150 -13.64 1.80 18.18
C GLY A 150 -14.87 2.71 17.96
N HIS A 151 -14.81 3.59 16.97
CA HIS A 151 -15.97 4.43 16.61
C HIS A 151 -17.11 3.62 15.99
N ALA A 152 -16.80 2.59 15.19
CA ALA A 152 -17.82 1.69 14.66
C ALA A 152 -18.64 1.02 15.78
N MET A 153 -17.97 0.57 16.86
CA MET A 153 -18.65 0.01 18.02
C MET A 153 -19.52 1.02 18.79
N GLN A 154 -19.05 2.27 18.89
CA GLN A 154 -19.88 3.33 19.52
C GLN A 154 -21.17 3.56 18.74
N LEU A 155 -21.08 3.57 17.39
CA LEU A 155 -22.26 3.70 16.53
C LEU A 155 -23.20 2.49 16.63
N VAL A 156 -22.67 1.28 16.72
CA VAL A 156 -23.50 0.08 16.94
C VAL A 156 -24.26 0.17 18.27
N LYS A 157 -23.62 0.65 19.35
CA LYS A 157 -24.30 0.89 20.62
C LYS A 157 -25.41 1.94 20.50
N GLN A 158 -25.13 3.07 19.84
CA GLN A 158 -26.15 4.11 19.60
C GLN A 158 -27.31 3.56 18.77
N MET A 159 -27.02 2.77 17.70
CA MET A 159 -28.04 2.10 16.89
C MET A 159 -28.98 1.23 17.78
N GLU A 160 -28.40 0.48 18.71
CA GLU A 160 -29.14 -0.36 19.66
C GLU A 160 -29.95 0.44 20.68
N GLU A 161 -29.38 1.55 21.17
CA GLU A 161 -30.08 2.48 22.08
C GLU A 161 -31.34 3.12 21.43
N PHE A 162 -31.30 3.34 20.10
CA PHE A 162 -32.44 3.79 19.31
C PHE A 162 -33.42 2.67 18.93
N GLY A 163 -33.17 1.43 19.39
CA GLY A 163 -34.05 0.28 19.12
C GLY A 163 -33.91 -0.33 17.74
N TYR A 164 -32.88 0.05 16.96
CA TYR A 164 -32.62 -0.55 15.66
C TYR A 164 -31.88 -1.88 15.84
N PRO A 165 -32.36 -2.99 15.24
CA PRO A 165 -31.68 -4.26 15.32
C PRO A 165 -30.42 -4.24 14.47
N THR A 166 -29.31 -4.71 15.04
CA THR A 166 -28.09 -4.97 14.29
C THR A 166 -28.24 -6.23 13.43
N ASN A 167 -27.72 -6.21 12.23
CA ASN A 167 -27.77 -7.33 11.29
C ASN A 167 -26.44 -8.09 11.22
N ILE A 168 -26.46 -9.25 10.54
CA ILE A 168 -25.28 -10.12 10.34
C ILE A 168 -24.16 -9.36 9.61
N ASP A 169 -24.49 -8.53 8.62
CA ASP A 169 -23.50 -7.80 7.81
C ASP A 169 -22.73 -6.77 8.64
N THR A 170 -23.40 -6.09 9.59
CA THR A 170 -22.77 -5.15 10.52
C THR A 170 -21.73 -5.87 11.40
N TYR A 171 -22.07 -7.04 11.96
CA TYR A 171 -21.13 -7.84 12.75
C TYR A 171 -20.00 -8.40 11.90
N ASN A 172 -20.28 -8.88 10.69
CA ASN A 172 -19.24 -9.34 9.74
C ASN A 172 -18.25 -8.23 9.41
N ALA A 173 -18.70 -6.99 9.22
CA ALA A 173 -17.82 -5.84 8.98
C ALA A 173 -16.92 -5.57 10.21
N LEU A 174 -17.45 -5.65 11.43
CA LEU A 174 -16.68 -5.49 12.67
C LEU A 174 -15.64 -6.60 12.86
N VAL A 175 -16.04 -7.87 12.65
CA VAL A 175 -15.14 -9.04 12.73
C VAL A 175 -14.01 -8.88 11.71
N LYS A 176 -14.35 -8.63 10.44
CA LYS A 176 -13.38 -8.41 9.36
C LYS A 176 -12.39 -7.28 9.68
N ALA A 177 -12.88 -6.14 10.18
CA ALA A 177 -12.04 -5.00 10.53
C ALA A 177 -11.12 -5.29 11.73
N SER A 178 -11.59 -6.04 12.74
CA SER A 178 -10.77 -6.46 13.88
C SER A 178 -9.71 -7.47 13.46
N CYS A 179 -10.06 -8.43 12.61
CA CYS A 179 -9.15 -9.37 11.99
C CYS A 179 -8.05 -8.65 11.18
N ALA A 180 -8.42 -7.67 10.38
CA ALA A 180 -7.46 -6.88 9.59
C ALA A 180 -6.49 -6.03 10.44
N ARG A 181 -6.80 -5.80 11.72
CA ARG A 181 -5.93 -5.15 12.71
C ARG A 181 -5.09 -6.12 13.55
N GLY A 182 -5.30 -7.42 13.38
CA GLY A 182 -4.68 -8.46 14.19
C GLY A 182 -5.26 -8.61 15.60
N ASN A 183 -6.37 -7.93 15.90
CA ASN A 183 -7.03 -8.02 17.22
C ASN A 183 -8.02 -9.20 17.23
N LEU A 184 -7.49 -10.41 17.30
CA LEU A 184 -8.27 -11.66 17.25
C LEU A 184 -9.22 -11.80 18.46
N ASN A 185 -8.80 -11.35 19.64
CA ASN A 185 -9.65 -11.43 20.85
C ASN A 185 -10.92 -10.58 20.68
N GLN A 186 -10.78 -9.38 20.10
CA GLN A 186 -11.92 -8.52 19.81
C GLN A 186 -12.82 -9.10 18.71
N ALA A 187 -12.25 -9.77 17.71
CA ALA A 187 -13.03 -10.45 16.67
C ALA A 187 -13.88 -11.58 17.27
N VAL A 188 -13.30 -12.39 18.17
CA VAL A 188 -14.03 -13.45 18.90
C VAL A 188 -15.13 -12.85 19.78
N GLU A 189 -14.86 -11.73 20.49
CA GLU A 189 -15.86 -11.03 21.28
C GLU A 189 -17.08 -10.59 20.44
N PHE A 190 -16.85 -10.09 19.22
CA PHE A 190 -17.94 -9.73 18.32
C PHE A 190 -18.75 -10.93 17.85
N ILE A 191 -18.11 -12.06 17.59
CA ILE A 191 -18.81 -13.31 17.26
C ILE A 191 -19.66 -13.78 18.45
N CYS A 192 -19.13 -13.74 19.68
CA CYS A 192 -19.89 -14.08 20.88
C CYS A 192 -21.11 -13.16 21.07
N ARG A 193 -20.94 -11.85 20.90
CA ARG A 193 -22.06 -10.90 20.98
C ARG A 193 -23.13 -11.13 19.90
N MET A 194 -22.68 -11.46 18.67
CA MET A 194 -23.56 -11.84 17.56
C MET A 194 -24.42 -13.04 17.94
N MET A 195 -23.80 -14.10 18.49
CA MET A 195 -24.51 -15.31 18.94
C MET A 195 -25.47 -15.03 20.10
N GLN A 196 -25.09 -14.20 21.08
CA GLN A 196 -25.95 -13.79 22.19
C GLN A 196 -27.23 -13.07 21.73
N LYS A 197 -27.19 -12.42 20.56
CA LYS A 197 -28.35 -11.77 19.93
C LYS A 197 -29.16 -12.70 19.03
N GLY A 198 -28.86 -13.98 19.03
CA GLY A 198 -29.53 -14.97 18.18
C GLY A 198 -29.13 -14.92 16.70
N LEU A 199 -28.09 -14.14 16.36
CA LEU A 199 -27.56 -14.10 15.00
C LEU A 199 -26.55 -15.23 14.82
N VAL A 200 -26.77 -16.12 13.86
CA VAL A 200 -25.86 -17.25 13.58
C VAL A 200 -24.72 -16.78 12.69
N PRO A 201 -23.43 -16.92 13.12
CA PRO A 201 -22.30 -16.64 12.28
C PRO A 201 -22.32 -17.52 11.01
N ASN A 202 -22.03 -16.91 9.88
CA ASN A 202 -21.99 -17.61 8.60
C ASN A 202 -20.56 -18.01 8.19
N ALA A 203 -20.42 -18.73 7.08
CA ALA A 203 -19.13 -19.18 6.56
C ALA A 203 -18.11 -18.02 6.34
N PHE A 204 -18.58 -16.81 6.00
CA PHE A 204 -17.71 -15.64 5.84
C PHE A 204 -17.15 -15.15 7.18
N THR A 205 -17.98 -15.13 8.24
CA THR A 205 -17.57 -14.74 9.60
C THR A 205 -16.41 -15.60 10.08
N TYR A 206 -16.57 -16.91 10.01
CA TYR A 206 -15.55 -17.87 10.43
C TYR A 206 -14.31 -17.83 9.54
N SER A 207 -14.49 -17.71 8.22
CA SER A 207 -13.36 -17.65 7.27
C SER A 207 -12.45 -16.45 7.55
N HIS A 208 -13.01 -15.29 7.85
CA HIS A 208 -12.21 -14.12 8.22
C HIS A 208 -11.42 -14.32 9.51
N LEU A 209 -12.00 -15.01 10.49
CA LEU A 209 -11.31 -15.28 11.76
C LEU A 209 -10.16 -16.27 11.56
N VAL A 210 -10.38 -17.38 10.85
CA VAL A 210 -9.35 -18.39 10.57
C VAL A 210 -8.21 -17.80 9.73
N GLU A 211 -8.55 -17.05 8.67
CA GLU A 211 -7.55 -16.36 7.83
C GLU A 211 -6.69 -15.37 8.63
N ALA A 212 -7.30 -14.61 9.52
CA ALA A 212 -6.57 -13.69 10.38
C ALA A 212 -5.71 -14.42 11.41
N THR A 213 -6.21 -15.55 11.96
CA THR A 213 -5.42 -16.40 12.88
C THR A 213 -4.21 -16.96 12.16
N TYR A 214 -4.37 -17.46 10.93
CA TYR A 214 -3.25 -17.88 10.09
C TYR A 214 -2.21 -16.77 9.92
N LYS A 215 -2.64 -15.54 9.54
CA LYS A 215 -1.73 -14.42 9.29
C LYS A 215 -0.97 -13.93 10.52
N HIS A 216 -1.53 -14.05 11.72
CA HIS A 216 -0.98 -13.48 12.95
C HIS A 216 -0.42 -14.48 13.94
N ARG A 217 -0.84 -15.75 13.89
CA ARG A 217 -0.45 -16.80 14.83
C ARG A 217 0.09 -18.06 14.16
N GLY A 218 0.09 -18.12 12.82
CA GLY A 218 0.57 -19.26 12.04
C GLY A 218 -0.51 -20.28 11.70
N VAL A 219 -0.10 -21.30 10.93
CA VAL A 219 -1.01 -22.30 10.36
C VAL A 219 -1.59 -23.22 11.43
N ASP A 220 -0.79 -23.65 12.41
CA ASP A 220 -1.23 -24.63 13.42
C ASP A 220 -2.38 -24.13 14.28
N GLU A 221 -2.31 -22.86 14.71
CA GLU A 221 -3.39 -22.23 15.49
C GLU A 221 -4.66 -22.05 14.64
N ALA A 222 -4.48 -21.72 13.35
CA ALA A 222 -5.59 -21.59 12.42
C ALA A 222 -6.27 -22.93 12.13
N MET A 223 -5.50 -24.02 12.00
CA MET A 223 -6.02 -25.37 11.82
C MET A 223 -6.79 -25.86 13.06
N LYS A 224 -6.26 -25.67 14.27
CA LYS A 224 -6.96 -25.97 15.52
C LYS A 224 -8.29 -25.23 15.63
N LEU A 225 -8.28 -23.96 15.27
CA LEU A 225 -9.50 -23.12 15.28
C LEU A 225 -10.52 -23.64 14.26
N LEU A 226 -10.07 -24.00 13.05
CA LEU A 226 -10.92 -24.55 12.00
C LEU A 226 -11.57 -25.85 12.46
N ASP A 227 -10.79 -26.79 13.00
CA ASP A 227 -11.29 -28.08 13.51
C ASP A 227 -12.30 -27.88 14.65
N GLY A 228 -12.04 -26.95 15.57
CA GLY A 228 -12.96 -26.61 16.64
C GLY A 228 -14.31 -26.07 16.13
N ILE A 229 -14.29 -25.20 15.13
CA ILE A 229 -15.51 -24.63 14.54
C ILE A 229 -16.27 -25.68 13.71
N VAL A 230 -15.58 -26.53 12.97
CA VAL A 230 -16.19 -27.64 12.22
C VAL A 230 -16.88 -28.63 13.19
N ALA A 231 -16.26 -28.95 14.32
CA ALA A 231 -16.84 -29.78 15.35
C ALA A 231 -18.14 -29.20 15.95
N MET A 232 -18.28 -27.87 15.95
CA MET A 232 -19.51 -27.18 16.36
C MET A 232 -20.54 -27.01 15.22
N GLY A 233 -20.31 -27.63 14.05
CA GLY A 233 -21.20 -27.50 12.88
C GLY A 233 -21.05 -26.22 12.07
N GLY A 234 -19.96 -25.46 12.27
CA GLY A 234 -19.65 -24.29 11.48
C GLY A 234 -19.19 -24.65 10.06
N ALA A 235 -19.58 -23.84 9.07
CA ALA A 235 -19.16 -23.99 7.68
C ALA A 235 -18.13 -22.92 7.30
N PHE A 236 -17.30 -23.23 6.30
CA PHE A 236 -16.28 -22.33 5.78
C PHE A 236 -16.40 -22.17 4.27
N THR A 237 -15.84 -21.07 3.76
CA THR A 237 -15.73 -20.85 2.31
C THR A 237 -14.48 -21.55 1.76
N LEU A 238 -14.49 -21.90 0.48
CA LEU A 238 -13.31 -22.40 -0.24
C LEU A 238 -12.12 -21.44 -0.12
N HIS A 239 -12.37 -20.13 -0.10
CA HIS A 239 -11.34 -19.11 0.09
C HIS A 239 -10.57 -19.26 1.41
N CYS A 240 -11.25 -19.67 2.50
CA CYS A 240 -10.59 -19.93 3.79
C CYS A 240 -9.60 -21.10 3.68
N TYR A 241 -10.04 -22.19 3.08
CA TYR A 241 -9.18 -23.36 2.85
C TYR A 241 -8.01 -23.02 1.91
N ASN A 242 -8.25 -22.26 0.85
CA ASN A 242 -7.19 -21.78 -0.03
C ASN A 242 -6.15 -20.93 0.73
N SER A 243 -6.56 -20.12 1.70
CA SER A 243 -5.63 -19.36 2.56
C SER A 243 -4.76 -20.26 3.43
N LEU A 244 -5.32 -21.35 3.96
CA LEU A 244 -4.56 -22.36 4.73
C LEU A 244 -3.62 -23.18 3.84
N LEU A 245 -4.07 -23.57 2.64
CA LEU A 245 -3.22 -24.24 1.64
C LEU A 245 -2.00 -23.36 1.28
N ILE A 246 -2.20 -22.06 1.05
CA ILE A 246 -1.09 -21.11 0.84
C ILE A 246 -0.13 -21.11 2.04
N GLY A 247 -0.66 -21.16 3.25
CA GLY A 247 0.13 -21.20 4.48
C GLY A 247 0.99 -22.45 4.56
N LEU A 248 0.38 -23.62 4.44
CA LEU A 248 1.07 -24.91 4.48
C LEU A 248 2.15 -25.01 3.39
N CYS A 249 1.83 -24.63 2.15
CA CYS A 249 2.81 -24.64 1.06
C CYS A 249 3.99 -23.67 1.32
N LYS A 250 3.76 -22.50 1.92
CA LYS A 250 4.83 -21.57 2.27
C LYS A 250 5.74 -22.06 3.40
N GLU A 251 5.22 -22.88 4.31
CA GLU A 251 5.97 -23.49 5.40
C GLU A 251 6.67 -24.80 4.98
N GLY A 252 6.53 -25.21 3.69
CA GLY A 252 7.10 -26.46 3.19
C GLY A 252 6.33 -27.72 3.67
N ARG A 253 5.10 -27.58 4.17
CA ARG A 253 4.26 -28.67 4.69
C ARG A 253 3.30 -29.14 3.58
N VAL A 254 3.89 -29.53 2.44
CA VAL A 254 3.12 -29.84 1.22
C VAL A 254 2.25 -31.09 1.39
N ASP A 255 2.70 -32.11 2.13
CA ASP A 255 1.90 -33.32 2.38
C ASP A 255 0.61 -33.00 3.15
N GLU A 256 0.68 -32.15 4.15
CA GLU A 256 -0.51 -31.70 4.87
C GLU A 256 -1.43 -30.85 3.99
N ALA A 257 -0.88 -30.06 3.09
CA ALA A 257 -1.66 -29.32 2.09
C ALA A 257 -2.41 -30.29 1.16
N ILE A 258 -1.76 -31.38 0.70
CA ILE A 258 -2.39 -32.40 -0.13
C ILE A 258 -3.54 -33.07 0.62
N ILE A 259 -3.34 -33.45 1.89
CA ILE A 259 -4.38 -34.06 2.73
C ILE A 259 -5.57 -33.09 2.89
N LEU A 260 -5.30 -31.81 3.19
CA LEU A 260 -6.33 -30.81 3.34
C LEU A 260 -7.11 -30.60 2.03
N PHE A 261 -6.41 -30.52 0.90
CA PHE A 261 -7.00 -30.36 -0.43
C PHE A 261 -7.91 -31.53 -0.79
N ARG A 262 -7.44 -32.77 -0.63
CA ARG A 262 -8.23 -33.99 -0.91
C ARG A 262 -9.41 -34.16 0.04
N GLY A 263 -9.39 -33.55 1.21
CA GLY A 263 -10.50 -33.49 2.15
C GLY A 263 -11.61 -32.50 1.78
N LEU A 264 -11.42 -31.58 0.80
CA LEU A 264 -12.41 -30.56 0.44
C LEU A 264 -13.75 -31.14 -0.08
N PRO A 265 -13.75 -32.13 -0.99
CA PRO A 265 -15.02 -32.73 -1.49
C PRO A 265 -15.87 -33.35 -0.38
N SER A 266 -15.25 -33.99 0.63
CA SER A 266 -15.97 -34.56 1.77
C SER A 266 -16.68 -33.50 2.64
N LYS A 267 -16.25 -32.25 2.53
CA LYS A 267 -16.85 -31.08 3.20
C LYS A 267 -17.84 -30.33 2.31
N GLY A 268 -18.18 -30.90 1.14
CA GLY A 268 -19.08 -30.26 0.17
C GLY A 268 -18.48 -29.08 -0.60
N LEU A 269 -17.14 -28.95 -0.60
CA LEU A 269 -16.42 -27.88 -1.30
C LEU A 269 -15.73 -28.46 -2.55
N ILE A 270 -16.02 -27.89 -3.71
CA ILE A 270 -15.39 -28.31 -4.98
C ILE A 270 -14.15 -27.41 -5.17
N PRO A 271 -12.94 -28.02 -5.28
CA PRO A 271 -11.73 -27.27 -5.60
C PRO A 271 -11.87 -26.52 -6.94
N ASP A 272 -11.38 -25.30 -6.98
CA ASP A 272 -11.35 -24.46 -8.18
C ASP A 272 -9.93 -24.37 -8.77
N THR A 273 -9.79 -23.75 -9.93
CA THR A 273 -8.48 -23.48 -10.57
C THR A 273 -7.48 -22.82 -9.61
N VAL A 274 -7.96 -21.99 -8.68
CA VAL A 274 -7.09 -21.33 -7.68
C VAL A 274 -6.56 -22.36 -6.68
N SER A 275 -7.41 -23.27 -6.18
CA SER A 275 -7.03 -24.33 -5.25
C SER A 275 -5.95 -25.24 -5.85
N TYR A 276 -6.17 -25.69 -7.10
CA TYR A 276 -5.19 -26.46 -7.86
C TYR A 276 -3.86 -25.72 -8.04
N ASN A 277 -3.89 -24.46 -8.45
CA ASN A 277 -2.70 -23.65 -8.66
C ASN A 277 -1.89 -23.39 -7.37
N ILE A 278 -2.55 -23.26 -6.22
CA ILE A 278 -1.87 -23.12 -4.93
C ILE A 278 -1.09 -24.40 -4.59
N LEU A 279 -1.76 -25.56 -4.70
CA LEU A 279 -1.14 -26.84 -4.41
C LEU A 279 -0.04 -27.17 -5.42
N LEU A 280 -0.28 -26.93 -6.72
CA LEU A 280 0.70 -27.12 -7.78
C LEU A 280 1.97 -26.31 -7.51
N ARG A 281 1.84 -25.06 -7.08
CA ARG A 281 2.99 -24.22 -6.71
C ARG A 281 3.78 -24.81 -5.53
N GLY A 282 3.09 -25.33 -4.51
CA GLY A 282 3.74 -26.00 -3.37
C GLY A 282 4.51 -27.24 -3.80
N ILE A 283 3.88 -28.14 -4.55
CA ILE A 283 4.48 -29.39 -5.06
C ILE A 283 5.69 -29.08 -5.96
N CYS A 284 5.54 -28.13 -6.90
CA CYS A 284 6.61 -27.74 -7.81
C CYS A 284 7.79 -27.04 -7.10
N SER A 285 7.54 -26.33 -6.00
CA SER A 285 8.63 -25.70 -5.21
C SER A 285 9.52 -26.72 -4.52
N GLU A 286 9.03 -27.93 -4.26
CA GLU A 286 9.78 -29.07 -3.72
C GLU A 286 10.38 -29.98 -4.81
N GLY A 287 10.14 -29.69 -6.09
CA GLY A 287 10.63 -30.50 -7.22
C GLY A 287 9.92 -31.84 -7.41
N ARG A 288 8.70 -32.00 -6.87
CA ARG A 288 7.90 -33.23 -6.93
C ARG A 288 7.12 -33.34 -8.25
N TRP A 289 7.82 -33.49 -9.37
CA TRP A 289 7.27 -33.36 -10.72
C TRP A 289 6.24 -34.42 -11.09
N GLU A 290 6.39 -35.66 -10.62
CA GLU A 290 5.43 -36.75 -10.88
C GLU A 290 4.07 -36.44 -10.25
N GLU A 291 4.06 -35.88 -9.04
CA GLU A 291 2.84 -35.48 -8.35
C GLU A 291 2.23 -34.24 -8.99
N ALA A 292 3.05 -33.30 -9.44
CA ALA A 292 2.59 -32.13 -10.19
C ALA A 292 1.86 -32.54 -11.49
N ASN A 293 2.43 -33.49 -12.25
CA ASN A 293 1.79 -34.03 -13.45
C ASN A 293 0.47 -34.77 -13.12
N GLY A 294 0.45 -35.54 -12.04
CA GLY A 294 -0.76 -36.19 -11.56
C GLY A 294 -1.87 -35.20 -11.21
N LEU A 295 -1.49 -34.08 -10.54
CA LEU A 295 -2.42 -33.03 -10.16
C LEU A 295 -2.96 -32.28 -11.38
N ILE A 296 -2.15 -32.06 -12.42
CA ILE A 296 -2.60 -31.45 -13.68
C ILE A 296 -3.58 -32.35 -14.41
N ALA A 297 -3.30 -33.66 -14.48
CA ALA A 297 -4.20 -34.62 -15.09
C ALA A 297 -5.54 -34.69 -14.37
N GLU A 298 -5.53 -34.63 -13.03
CA GLU A 298 -6.74 -34.55 -12.21
C GLU A 298 -7.52 -33.26 -12.49
N MET A 299 -6.82 -32.10 -12.54
CA MET A 299 -7.40 -30.81 -12.83
C MET A 299 -8.15 -30.80 -14.19
N VAL A 300 -7.56 -31.39 -15.22
CA VAL A 300 -8.19 -31.51 -16.54
C VAL A 300 -9.41 -32.44 -16.51
N GLY A 301 -9.33 -33.54 -15.74
CA GLY A 301 -10.42 -34.51 -15.57
C GLY A 301 -11.64 -33.94 -14.84
N GLU A 302 -11.45 -33.02 -13.89
CA GLU A 302 -12.48 -32.39 -13.04
C GLU A 302 -13.12 -31.13 -13.65
N VAL A 303 -13.02 -30.91 -14.97
CA VAL A 303 -13.59 -29.73 -15.66
C VAL A 303 -12.92 -28.40 -15.25
N CYS A 304 -11.80 -28.44 -14.54
CA CYS A 304 -10.98 -27.27 -14.21
C CYS A 304 -9.86 -27.09 -15.24
N SER A 305 -10.09 -26.35 -16.32
CA SER A 305 -9.06 -26.15 -17.33
C SER A 305 -7.84 -25.40 -16.80
N PRO A 306 -6.60 -25.84 -17.13
CA PRO A 306 -5.40 -25.06 -16.90
C PRO A 306 -5.52 -23.64 -17.42
N SER A 307 -4.91 -22.70 -16.75
CA SER A 307 -4.96 -21.28 -17.06
C SER A 307 -3.55 -20.73 -17.36
N VAL A 308 -3.44 -19.51 -17.86
CA VAL A 308 -2.17 -18.79 -17.99
C VAL A 308 -1.37 -18.84 -16.68
N THR A 309 -2.05 -18.74 -15.54
CA THR A 309 -1.40 -18.83 -14.22
C THR A 309 -0.82 -20.23 -13.97
N THR A 310 -1.51 -21.28 -14.40
CA THR A 310 -1.03 -22.67 -14.26
C THR A 310 0.26 -22.88 -15.04
N TYR A 311 0.30 -22.47 -16.32
CA TYR A 311 1.51 -22.51 -17.16
C TYR A 311 2.65 -21.68 -16.56
N ASN A 312 2.36 -20.47 -16.09
CA ASN A 312 3.36 -19.61 -15.45
C ASN A 312 3.97 -20.22 -14.18
N ILE A 313 3.18 -20.96 -13.38
CA ILE A 313 3.68 -21.69 -12.20
C ILE A 313 4.66 -22.77 -12.65
N LEU A 314 4.28 -23.60 -13.63
CA LEU A 314 5.12 -24.69 -14.12
C LEU A 314 6.42 -24.16 -14.76
N ILE A 315 6.31 -23.22 -15.69
CA ILE A 315 7.47 -22.61 -16.39
C ILE A 315 8.41 -21.98 -15.36
N SER A 316 7.88 -21.21 -14.42
CA SER A 316 8.69 -20.56 -13.38
C SER A 316 9.40 -21.59 -12.49
N SER A 317 8.70 -22.64 -12.10
CA SER A 317 9.29 -23.66 -11.22
C SER A 317 10.32 -24.52 -11.94
N LEU A 318 10.07 -24.94 -13.18
CA LEU A 318 11.04 -25.67 -14.01
C LEU A 318 12.30 -24.82 -14.25
N SER A 319 12.14 -23.54 -14.61
CA SER A 319 13.25 -22.62 -14.78
C SER A 319 14.07 -22.47 -13.49
N HIS A 320 13.42 -22.34 -12.32
CA HIS A 320 14.16 -22.23 -11.05
C HIS A 320 14.96 -23.48 -10.68
N HIS A 321 14.50 -24.66 -11.10
CA HIS A 321 15.21 -25.93 -10.86
C HIS A 321 16.22 -26.28 -11.97
N GLY A 322 16.39 -25.41 -12.97
CA GLY A 322 17.35 -25.63 -14.05
C GLY A 322 16.88 -26.57 -15.18
N TYR A 323 15.57 -26.89 -15.20
CA TYR A 323 14.97 -27.71 -16.28
C TYR A 323 14.55 -26.80 -17.44
N THR A 324 15.53 -26.10 -18.04
CA THR A 324 15.28 -25.04 -19.03
C THR A 324 14.62 -25.58 -20.29
N ASP A 325 15.03 -26.75 -20.78
CA ASP A 325 14.46 -27.38 -21.98
C ASP A 325 12.96 -27.68 -21.80
N LEU A 326 12.58 -28.24 -20.64
CA LEU A 326 11.16 -28.52 -20.33
C LEU A 326 10.35 -27.22 -20.16
N ALA A 327 10.97 -26.17 -19.62
CA ALA A 327 10.31 -24.88 -19.51
C ALA A 327 10.06 -24.24 -20.89
N LEU A 328 10.98 -24.44 -21.86
CA LEU A 328 10.84 -24.01 -23.25
C LEU A 328 9.75 -24.81 -23.98
N GLU A 329 9.72 -26.13 -23.82
CA GLU A 329 8.66 -26.99 -24.38
C GLU A 329 7.27 -26.54 -23.90
N LEU A 330 7.11 -26.28 -22.61
CA LEU A 330 5.84 -25.78 -22.06
C LEU A 330 5.51 -24.37 -22.53
N PHE A 331 6.49 -23.55 -22.77
CA PHE A 331 6.28 -22.21 -23.36
C PHE A 331 5.76 -22.32 -24.78
N ASP A 332 6.30 -23.22 -25.60
CA ASP A 332 5.85 -23.48 -26.97
C ASP A 332 4.44 -24.07 -26.99
N GLU A 333 4.16 -25.05 -26.10
CA GLU A 333 2.81 -25.60 -25.92
C GLU A 333 1.77 -24.53 -25.54
N MET A 334 2.13 -23.66 -24.58
CA MET A 334 1.29 -22.53 -24.19
C MET A 334 1.02 -21.59 -25.37
N PHE A 335 2.02 -21.43 -26.24
CA PHE A 335 1.94 -20.56 -27.39
C PHE A 335 1.07 -21.11 -28.53
N ASP A 336 1.17 -22.41 -28.80
CA ASP A 336 0.34 -23.12 -29.79
C ASP A 336 -1.13 -23.23 -29.32
N GLY A 337 -1.37 -23.07 -28.02
CA GLY A 337 -2.67 -23.06 -27.39
C GLY A 337 -3.37 -21.68 -27.44
N PRO A 338 -4.50 -21.56 -26.74
CA PRO A 338 -5.29 -20.32 -26.69
C PRO A 338 -4.69 -19.23 -25.79
N PHE A 339 -3.57 -19.50 -25.15
CA PHE A 339 -3.01 -18.64 -24.10
C PHE A 339 -1.94 -17.70 -24.66
N LYS A 340 -1.98 -16.45 -24.22
CA LYS A 340 -0.95 -15.47 -24.60
C LYS A 340 0.10 -15.35 -23.51
N PRO A 341 1.39 -15.61 -23.82
CA PRO A 341 2.49 -15.36 -22.89
C PRO A 341 2.53 -13.89 -22.44
N SER A 342 2.95 -13.66 -21.23
CA SER A 342 3.12 -12.34 -20.61
C SER A 342 4.55 -12.19 -20.07
N ALA A 343 4.93 -11.01 -19.60
CA ALA A 343 6.21 -10.81 -18.95
C ALA A 343 6.47 -11.79 -17.79
N ALA A 344 5.41 -12.22 -17.10
CA ALA A 344 5.52 -13.25 -16.05
C ALA A 344 5.89 -14.63 -16.59
N THR A 345 5.60 -14.91 -17.87
CA THR A 345 5.99 -16.15 -18.56
C THR A 345 7.42 -16.08 -19.05
N TYR A 346 7.83 -14.94 -19.65
CA TYR A 346 9.18 -14.75 -20.20
C TYR A 346 10.27 -14.63 -19.13
N ASN A 347 10.03 -13.84 -18.08
CA ASN A 347 11.06 -13.48 -17.10
C ASN A 347 11.75 -14.67 -16.41
N PRO A 348 11.05 -15.73 -15.96
CA PRO A 348 11.70 -16.88 -15.35
C PRO A 348 12.66 -17.60 -16.32
N ILE A 349 12.26 -17.78 -17.59
CA ILE A 349 13.08 -18.40 -18.63
C ILE A 349 14.31 -17.53 -18.92
N VAL A 350 14.10 -16.24 -19.16
CA VAL A 350 15.21 -15.28 -19.40
C VAL A 350 16.19 -15.28 -18.23
N SER A 351 15.67 -15.29 -16.98
CA SER A 351 16.53 -15.32 -15.78
C SER A 351 17.38 -16.58 -15.70
N GLN A 352 16.83 -17.73 -16.05
CA GLN A 352 17.55 -18.98 -16.02
C GLN A 352 18.57 -19.08 -17.18
N LEU A 353 18.18 -18.71 -18.39
CA LEU A 353 19.09 -18.64 -19.54
C LEU A 353 20.27 -17.67 -19.29
N CYS A 354 20.03 -16.56 -18.58
CA CYS A 354 21.09 -15.66 -18.15
C CYS A 354 22.07 -16.36 -17.18
N LYS A 355 21.60 -17.16 -16.24
CA LYS A 355 22.48 -17.94 -15.33
C LYS A 355 23.28 -18.98 -16.09
N GLU A 356 22.68 -19.66 -17.06
CA GLU A 356 23.36 -20.64 -17.93
C GLU A 356 24.34 -19.99 -18.90
N GLY A 357 24.20 -18.68 -19.15
CA GLY A 357 25.06 -17.92 -20.08
C GLY A 357 24.64 -18.05 -21.53
N GLU A 358 23.43 -18.51 -21.79
CA GLU A 358 22.89 -18.71 -23.16
C GLU A 358 22.41 -17.38 -23.77
N VAL A 359 23.36 -16.45 -23.97
CA VAL A 359 23.10 -15.06 -24.39
C VAL A 359 22.34 -14.96 -25.72
N SER A 360 22.64 -15.84 -26.66
CA SER A 360 21.99 -15.86 -28.00
C SER A 360 20.51 -16.19 -27.90
N ILE A 361 20.14 -17.11 -27.02
CA ILE A 361 18.76 -17.51 -26.79
C ILE A 361 18.02 -16.38 -26.04
N VAL A 362 18.67 -15.74 -25.06
CA VAL A 362 18.11 -14.58 -24.33
C VAL A 362 17.74 -13.47 -25.31
N ILE A 363 18.62 -13.12 -26.24
CA ILE A 363 18.37 -12.09 -27.26
C ILE A 363 17.14 -12.44 -28.11
N SER A 364 17.04 -13.70 -28.56
CA SER A 364 15.92 -14.18 -29.35
C SER A 364 14.60 -14.10 -28.57
N PHE A 365 14.62 -14.48 -27.29
CA PHE A 365 13.45 -14.42 -26.41
C PHE A 365 12.99 -12.98 -26.12
N LEU A 366 13.92 -12.06 -25.90
CA LEU A 366 13.58 -10.65 -25.68
C LEU A 366 13.07 -9.98 -26.96
N ASP A 367 13.59 -10.37 -28.13
CA ASP A 367 13.10 -9.92 -29.43
C ASP A 367 11.67 -10.43 -29.69
N ASP A 368 11.41 -11.71 -29.43
CA ASP A 368 10.08 -12.30 -29.50
C ASP A 368 9.09 -11.61 -28.56
N MET A 369 9.49 -11.37 -27.30
CA MET A 369 8.71 -10.65 -26.31
C MET A 369 8.27 -9.26 -26.82
N CYS A 370 9.21 -8.49 -27.40
CA CYS A 370 8.93 -7.17 -27.94
C CYS A 370 8.05 -7.22 -29.21
N SER A 371 8.31 -8.17 -30.12
CA SER A 371 7.53 -8.34 -31.35
C SER A 371 6.06 -8.64 -31.08
N ARG A 372 5.76 -9.31 -29.97
CA ARG A 372 4.41 -9.62 -29.48
C ARG A 372 3.78 -8.51 -28.65
N ARG A 373 4.36 -7.33 -28.58
CA ARG A 373 3.92 -6.20 -27.76
C ARG A 373 3.88 -6.50 -26.24
N CYS A 374 4.65 -7.47 -25.82
CA CYS A 374 4.89 -7.73 -24.40
C CYS A 374 6.14 -6.95 -23.99
N TYR A 375 5.97 -5.79 -23.39
CA TYR A 375 7.11 -4.92 -23.08
C TYR A 375 7.86 -5.38 -21.84
N PRO A 376 9.21 -5.25 -21.84
CA PRO A 376 10.05 -5.50 -20.68
C PRO A 376 9.62 -4.70 -19.46
N ASN A 377 9.72 -5.32 -18.31
CA ASN A 377 9.39 -4.72 -17.02
C ASN A 377 10.55 -4.90 -16.01
N GLU A 378 10.35 -4.46 -14.78
CA GLU A 378 11.34 -4.60 -13.71
C GLU A 378 11.84 -6.05 -13.55
N GLY A 379 10.97 -7.05 -13.70
CA GLY A 379 11.35 -8.47 -13.66
C GLY A 379 12.31 -8.86 -14.80
N THR A 380 12.10 -8.33 -16.00
CA THR A 380 12.98 -8.54 -17.16
C THR A 380 14.36 -7.92 -16.91
N TYR A 381 14.42 -6.70 -16.39
CA TYR A 381 15.68 -6.03 -16.07
C TYR A 381 16.43 -6.74 -14.94
N ASN A 382 15.72 -7.25 -13.94
CA ASN A 382 16.29 -8.08 -12.87
C ASN A 382 16.87 -9.39 -13.43
N ALA A 383 16.23 -9.99 -14.43
CA ALA A 383 16.73 -11.19 -15.09
C ALA A 383 18.06 -10.95 -15.83
N ILE A 384 18.17 -9.83 -16.56
CA ILE A 384 19.43 -9.44 -17.23
C ILE A 384 20.50 -9.06 -16.18
N ALA A 385 20.11 -8.42 -15.09
CA ALA A 385 21.03 -8.05 -14.01
C ALA A 385 21.71 -9.26 -13.33
N VAL A 386 21.12 -10.46 -13.43
CA VAL A 386 21.75 -11.71 -12.93
C VAL A 386 23.11 -11.94 -13.58
N LEU A 387 23.27 -11.64 -14.88
CA LEU A 387 24.57 -11.73 -15.57
C LEU A 387 25.62 -10.83 -14.92
N CYS A 388 25.22 -9.63 -14.51
CA CYS A 388 26.12 -8.70 -13.84
C CYS A 388 26.50 -9.18 -12.44
N ASP A 389 25.57 -9.82 -11.71
CA ASP A 389 25.82 -10.41 -10.38
C ASP A 389 26.85 -11.56 -10.49
N GLU A 390 26.89 -12.28 -11.62
CA GLU A 390 27.87 -13.32 -11.91
C GLU A 390 29.19 -12.81 -12.51
N GLY A 391 29.36 -11.49 -12.58
CA GLY A 391 30.57 -10.86 -13.15
C GLY A 391 30.57 -10.79 -14.66
N LYS A 392 29.49 -11.13 -15.36
CA LYS A 392 29.33 -11.15 -16.82
C LYS A 392 28.64 -9.87 -17.35
N ALA A 393 29.02 -8.68 -16.84
CA ALA A 393 28.45 -7.41 -17.26
C ALA A 393 28.59 -7.12 -18.77
N GLN A 394 29.61 -7.70 -19.41
CA GLN A 394 29.82 -7.58 -20.84
C GLN A 394 28.77 -8.32 -21.66
N ASP A 395 28.28 -9.46 -21.15
CA ASP A 395 27.19 -10.23 -21.76
C ASP A 395 25.87 -9.49 -21.65
N ALA A 396 25.59 -8.86 -20.47
CA ALA A 396 24.43 -8.00 -20.30
C ALA A 396 24.46 -6.80 -21.26
N PHE A 397 25.64 -6.17 -21.46
CA PHE A 397 25.83 -5.13 -22.47
C PHE A 397 25.54 -5.66 -23.89
N TYR A 398 26.09 -6.83 -24.25
CA TYR A 398 25.91 -7.42 -25.58
C TYR A 398 24.42 -7.73 -25.86
N ILE A 399 23.67 -8.20 -24.89
CA ILE A 399 22.20 -8.38 -25.00
C ILE A 399 21.53 -7.05 -25.35
N ILE A 400 21.81 -6.00 -24.58
CA ILE A 400 21.18 -4.70 -24.77
C ILE A 400 21.57 -4.06 -26.10
N ASP A 401 22.84 -4.18 -26.51
CA ASP A 401 23.34 -3.66 -27.77
C ASP A 401 22.75 -4.40 -28.99
N SER A 402 22.63 -5.73 -28.92
CA SER A 402 22.00 -6.55 -29.96
C SER A 402 20.51 -6.20 -30.16
N LEU A 403 19.79 -5.88 -29.10
CA LEU A 403 18.42 -5.36 -29.18
C LEU A 403 18.38 -3.96 -29.83
N SER A 404 19.45 -3.16 -29.67
CA SER A 404 19.61 -1.85 -30.31
C SER A 404 19.68 -1.98 -31.84
N THR A 405 20.49 -2.90 -32.33
CA THR A 405 20.66 -3.13 -33.78
C THR A 405 19.35 -3.61 -34.45
N LYS A 406 18.47 -4.26 -33.71
CA LYS A 406 17.16 -4.74 -34.17
C LYS A 406 16.04 -3.70 -34.07
N GLN A 407 16.37 -2.44 -33.78
CA GLN A 407 15.41 -1.32 -33.62
C GLN A 407 14.31 -1.59 -32.59
N VAL A 408 14.59 -2.36 -31.55
CA VAL A 408 13.67 -2.55 -30.44
C VAL A 408 13.47 -1.23 -29.69
N PHE A 409 12.22 -0.80 -29.56
CA PHE A 409 11.90 0.46 -28.87
C PHE A 409 12.33 0.41 -27.40
N GLY A 410 12.92 1.50 -26.91
CA GLY A 410 13.15 1.69 -25.49
C GLY A 410 14.45 1.15 -24.93
N ILE A 411 15.52 1.02 -25.73
CA ILE A 411 16.83 0.50 -25.30
C ILE A 411 17.43 1.28 -24.13
N SER A 412 17.27 2.60 -24.13
CA SER A 412 17.64 3.42 -22.97
C SER A 412 16.97 2.93 -21.69
N SER A 413 15.73 2.41 -21.78
CA SER A 413 15.02 1.83 -20.63
C SER A 413 15.64 0.51 -20.13
N TYR A 414 16.25 -0.30 -21.02
CA TYR A 414 16.99 -1.50 -20.59
C TYR A 414 18.21 -1.11 -19.75
N TYR A 415 19.06 -0.19 -20.24
CA TYR A 415 20.20 0.29 -19.47
C TYR A 415 19.76 0.85 -18.11
N LYS A 416 18.78 1.75 -18.11
CA LYS A 416 18.24 2.37 -16.90
C LYS A 416 17.69 1.33 -15.93
N GLY A 417 16.89 0.37 -16.43
CA GLY A 417 16.28 -0.67 -15.63
C GLY A 417 17.29 -1.63 -15.02
N VAL A 418 18.30 -2.06 -15.79
CA VAL A 418 19.35 -2.96 -15.30
C VAL A 418 20.25 -2.25 -14.28
N ILE A 419 20.67 -1.00 -14.54
CA ILE A 419 21.44 -0.20 -13.59
C ILE A 419 20.66 0.03 -12.30
N ALA A 420 19.35 0.35 -12.39
CA ALA A 420 18.48 0.51 -11.21
C ALA A 420 18.33 -0.79 -10.43
N SER A 421 18.32 -1.93 -11.11
CA SER A 421 18.27 -3.25 -10.48
C SER A 421 19.54 -3.56 -9.69
N LEU A 422 20.69 -3.28 -10.29
CA LEU A 422 22.00 -3.42 -9.65
C LEU A 422 22.17 -2.45 -8.47
N GLY A 423 21.65 -1.24 -8.56
CA GLY A 423 21.68 -0.27 -7.45
C GLY A 423 20.84 -0.67 -6.23
N LYS A 424 19.96 -1.69 -6.34
CA LYS A 424 19.24 -2.27 -5.21
C LYS A 424 20.03 -3.37 -4.50
N LYS A 425 21.07 -3.88 -5.12
CA LYS A 425 21.94 -4.95 -4.60
C LYS A 425 23.36 -4.39 -4.41
N PRO A 426 24.20 -5.03 -3.60
CA PRO A 426 25.60 -4.64 -3.43
C PRO A 426 26.44 -5.07 -4.65
N ASN A 427 26.23 -4.44 -5.80
CA ASN A 427 27.01 -4.68 -7.04
C ASN A 427 27.17 -3.40 -7.87
N THR A 428 27.66 -2.36 -7.21
CA THR A 428 27.80 -1.04 -7.83
C THR A 428 28.86 -1.02 -8.93
N TYR A 429 29.88 -1.88 -8.84
CA TYR A 429 30.92 -1.99 -9.87
C TYR A 429 30.32 -2.37 -11.24
N ALA A 430 29.45 -3.38 -11.29
CA ALA A 430 28.77 -3.77 -12.53
C ALA A 430 27.84 -2.66 -13.06
N ALA A 431 27.20 -1.90 -12.16
CA ALA A 431 26.39 -0.75 -12.56
C ALA A 431 27.23 0.35 -13.23
N PHE A 432 28.45 0.60 -12.74
CA PHE A 432 29.40 1.52 -13.40
C PHE A 432 29.88 1.02 -14.75
N GLN A 433 30.14 -0.27 -14.90
CA GLN A 433 30.50 -0.84 -16.19
C GLN A 433 29.38 -0.64 -17.22
N LEU A 434 28.13 -0.90 -16.84
CA LEU A 434 26.97 -0.66 -17.70
C LEU A 434 26.75 0.82 -18.00
N LEU A 435 27.01 1.72 -17.05
CA LEU A 435 26.98 3.16 -17.30
C LEU A 435 28.03 3.56 -18.34
N TYR A 436 29.24 3.03 -18.22
CA TYR A 436 30.29 3.25 -19.23
C TYR A 436 29.86 2.75 -20.62
N PHE A 437 29.29 1.56 -20.71
CA PHE A 437 28.78 1.04 -21.98
C PHE A 437 27.62 1.86 -22.54
N MET A 438 26.69 2.28 -21.69
CA MET A 438 25.59 3.17 -22.06
C MET A 438 26.09 4.48 -22.70
N THR A 439 27.07 5.13 -22.07
CA THR A 439 27.66 6.38 -22.59
C THR A 439 28.44 6.16 -23.86
N LYS A 440 29.20 5.04 -23.97
CA LYS A 440 29.94 4.65 -25.18
C LYS A 440 29.02 4.38 -26.37
N SER A 441 27.82 3.85 -26.13
CA SER A 441 26.80 3.61 -27.16
C SER A 441 26.01 4.88 -27.52
N GLY A 442 26.39 6.05 -26.99
CA GLY A 442 25.77 7.35 -27.31
C GLY A 442 24.49 7.66 -26.55
N PHE A 443 24.10 6.85 -25.54
CA PHE A 443 22.97 7.13 -24.70
C PHE A 443 23.39 8.00 -23.51
N THR A 444 22.68 9.10 -23.29
CA THR A 444 22.92 10.00 -22.16
C THR A 444 22.23 9.47 -20.91
N PRO A 445 22.96 9.26 -19.80
CA PRO A 445 22.36 8.94 -18.52
C PRO A 445 21.48 10.11 -18.03
N ASP A 446 20.39 9.81 -17.37
CA ASP A 446 19.52 10.80 -16.72
C ASP A 446 19.68 10.79 -15.19
N SER A 447 18.97 11.69 -14.51
CA SER A 447 18.98 11.78 -13.04
C SER A 447 18.59 10.46 -12.37
N PHE A 448 17.72 9.66 -12.99
CA PHE A 448 17.28 8.36 -12.47
C PHE A 448 18.42 7.34 -12.41
N VAL A 449 19.27 7.27 -13.44
CA VAL A 449 20.46 6.38 -13.49
C VAL A 449 21.41 6.76 -12.36
N TYR A 450 21.75 8.04 -12.24
CA TYR A 450 22.66 8.51 -11.20
C TYR A 450 22.09 8.36 -9.79
N SER A 451 20.78 8.58 -9.61
CA SER A 451 20.13 8.36 -8.30
C SER A 451 20.19 6.88 -7.89
N SER A 452 20.06 5.97 -8.86
CA SER A 452 20.19 4.53 -8.63
C SER A 452 21.62 4.12 -8.23
N LEU A 453 22.64 4.71 -8.87
CA LEU A 453 24.05 4.52 -8.51
C LEU A 453 24.36 5.05 -7.12
N ILE A 454 23.93 6.26 -6.79
CA ILE A 454 24.11 6.86 -5.46
C ILE A 454 23.46 5.98 -4.39
N LYS A 455 22.26 5.44 -4.64
CA LYS A 455 21.60 4.50 -3.71
C LYS A 455 22.41 3.24 -3.49
N GLY A 456 22.97 2.66 -4.57
CA GLY A 456 23.84 1.49 -4.51
C GLY A 456 25.12 1.76 -3.70
N LEU A 457 25.84 2.82 -4.02
CA LEU A 457 27.06 3.24 -3.32
C LEU A 457 26.81 3.46 -1.83
N CYS A 458 25.72 4.16 -1.48
CA CYS A 458 25.33 4.36 -0.09
C CYS A 458 25.02 3.04 0.63
N ALA A 459 24.42 2.06 -0.06
CA ALA A 459 24.13 0.75 0.51
C ALA A 459 25.40 -0.08 0.75
N GLU A 460 26.42 0.06 -0.11
CA GLU A 460 27.74 -0.58 0.03
C GLU A 460 28.69 0.17 1.00
N GLY A 461 28.28 1.35 1.47
CA GLY A 461 29.12 2.19 2.34
C GLY A 461 30.17 3.03 1.62
N MET A 462 30.17 3.05 0.28
CA MET A 462 31.05 3.83 -0.58
C MET A 462 30.56 5.28 -0.71
N ILE A 463 30.59 6.00 0.41
CA ILE A 463 29.94 7.32 0.50
C ILE A 463 30.73 8.43 -0.19
N ASN A 464 32.05 8.33 -0.20
CA ASN A 464 32.88 9.33 -0.85
C ASN A 464 32.63 9.36 -2.37
N GLU A 465 32.52 8.19 -2.99
CA GLU A 465 32.21 8.01 -4.40
C GLU A 465 30.78 8.50 -4.71
N ALA A 466 29.83 8.25 -3.80
CA ALA A 466 28.48 8.79 -3.93
C ALA A 466 28.44 10.33 -3.88
N MET A 467 29.30 10.93 -3.05
CA MET A 467 29.46 12.39 -2.97
C MET A 467 30.10 12.99 -4.22
N GLU A 468 31.08 12.30 -4.82
CA GLU A 468 31.68 12.71 -6.11
C GLU A 468 30.63 12.73 -7.23
N ILE A 469 29.76 11.73 -7.30
CA ILE A 469 28.67 11.71 -8.29
C ILE A 469 27.72 12.90 -8.06
N LEU A 470 27.37 13.22 -6.80
CA LEU A 470 26.53 14.37 -6.51
C LEU A 470 27.19 15.67 -7.02
N THR A 471 28.49 15.83 -6.81
CA THR A 471 29.24 17.00 -7.29
C THR A 471 29.21 17.10 -8.81
N ILE A 472 29.40 15.98 -9.52
CA ILE A 472 29.30 15.92 -10.98
C ILE A 472 27.90 16.33 -11.46
N LEU A 473 26.84 15.82 -10.82
CA LEU A 473 25.47 16.16 -11.15
C LEU A 473 25.17 17.66 -10.97
N GLU A 474 25.76 18.27 -9.93
CA GLU A 474 25.63 19.72 -9.69
C GLU A 474 26.38 20.55 -10.73
N GLU A 475 27.60 20.16 -11.10
CA GLU A 475 28.39 20.84 -12.12
C GLU A 475 27.71 20.82 -13.49
N TYR A 476 27.09 19.70 -13.85
CA TYR A 476 26.37 19.57 -15.13
C TYR A 476 24.91 20.02 -15.07
N SER A 477 24.46 20.63 -13.96
CA SER A 477 23.10 21.16 -13.77
C SER A 477 21.98 20.15 -14.02
N TYR A 478 22.18 18.89 -13.64
CA TYR A 478 21.12 17.89 -13.66
C TYR A 478 20.02 18.25 -12.63
N GLU A 479 18.79 17.89 -12.98
CA GLU A 479 17.69 17.99 -12.01
C GLU A 479 17.90 16.99 -10.88
N LEU A 480 18.14 17.49 -9.67
CA LEU A 480 18.30 16.69 -8.47
C LEU A 480 16.94 16.53 -7.78
N ASP A 481 16.63 15.30 -7.40
CA ASP A 481 15.41 14.98 -6.67
C ASP A 481 15.66 14.78 -5.17
N VAL A 482 14.57 14.77 -4.40
CA VAL A 482 14.59 14.54 -2.94
C VAL A 482 15.16 13.17 -2.59
N ASP A 483 15.00 12.18 -3.46
CA ASP A 483 15.44 10.81 -3.23
C ASP A 483 16.97 10.66 -3.26
N ILE A 484 17.67 11.43 -4.08
CA ILE A 484 19.14 11.48 -4.12
C ILE A 484 19.67 11.95 -2.77
N PHE A 485 19.17 13.10 -2.29
CA PHE A 485 19.57 13.67 -1.01
C PHE A 485 19.25 12.75 0.16
N ASN A 486 18.06 12.15 0.18
CA ASN A 486 17.67 11.19 1.21
C ASN A 486 18.55 9.95 1.24
N SER A 487 18.99 9.46 0.08
CA SER A 487 19.88 8.31 -0.01
C SER A 487 21.25 8.61 0.58
N LEU A 488 21.80 9.80 0.31
CA LEU A 488 23.05 10.28 0.87
C LEU A 488 22.95 10.52 2.38
N ILE A 489 21.89 11.19 2.83
CA ILE A 489 21.65 11.44 4.27
C ILE A 489 21.54 10.12 5.03
N ASN A 490 20.81 9.14 4.50
CA ASN A 490 20.69 7.80 5.10
C ASN A 490 22.04 7.06 5.13
N GLY A 491 22.79 7.10 4.01
CA GLY A 491 24.10 6.49 3.90
C GLY A 491 25.10 7.09 4.91
N LEU A 492 25.17 8.41 5.00
CA LEU A 492 26.01 9.14 5.94
C LEU A 492 25.60 8.87 7.41
N GLY A 493 24.29 8.83 7.70
CA GLY A 493 23.80 8.48 9.03
C GLY A 493 24.23 7.07 9.45
N ARG A 494 24.15 6.08 8.55
CA ARG A 494 24.65 4.71 8.81
C ARG A 494 26.16 4.65 9.02
N ALA A 495 26.91 5.51 8.32
CA ALA A 495 28.36 5.64 8.46
C ALA A 495 28.77 6.46 9.69
N ARG A 496 27.83 6.90 10.52
CA ARG A 496 28.06 7.75 11.70
C ARG A 496 28.80 9.05 11.36
N ARG A 497 28.43 9.67 10.24
CA ARG A 497 28.98 10.96 9.79
C ARG A 497 27.84 11.98 9.69
N THR A 498 27.19 12.23 10.83
CA THR A 498 26.01 13.08 10.91
C THR A 498 26.31 14.54 10.59
N ASP A 499 27.53 15.01 10.82
CA ASP A 499 28.03 16.32 10.41
C ASP A 499 27.89 16.54 8.89
N LEU A 500 28.32 15.56 8.11
CA LEU A 500 28.19 15.61 6.65
C LEU A 500 26.72 15.44 6.20
N ALA A 501 25.95 14.58 6.89
CA ALA A 501 24.55 14.41 6.60
C ALA A 501 23.76 15.73 6.78
N LEU A 502 24.12 16.53 7.77
CA LEU A 502 23.59 17.88 7.97
C LEU A 502 23.99 18.84 6.85
N GLY A 503 25.24 18.80 6.38
CA GLY A 503 25.68 19.60 5.24
C GLY A 503 24.93 19.24 3.94
N ILE A 504 24.62 17.94 3.71
CA ILE A 504 23.80 17.50 2.60
C ILE A 504 22.34 17.98 2.75
N TYR A 505 21.81 17.95 3.96
CA TYR A 505 20.48 18.49 4.24
C TYR A 505 20.40 20.00 3.97
N GLU A 506 21.40 20.77 4.37
CA GLU A 506 21.48 22.21 4.07
C GLU A 506 21.49 22.49 2.56
N ARG A 507 22.33 21.78 1.81
CA ARG A 507 22.38 21.84 0.34
C ARG A 507 21.04 21.51 -0.32
N MET A 508 20.31 20.52 0.22
CA MET A 508 18.96 20.17 -0.23
C MET A 508 17.99 21.35 -0.07
N VAL A 509 18.03 22.03 1.09
CA VAL A 509 17.16 23.17 1.39
C VAL A 509 17.56 24.40 0.55
N GLU A 510 18.86 24.67 0.36
CA GLU A 510 19.37 25.75 -0.49
C GLU A 510 18.90 25.61 -1.96
N LYS A 511 18.81 24.38 -2.45
CA LYS A 511 18.26 24.10 -3.78
C LYS A 511 16.73 24.19 -3.87
N GLY A 512 16.05 24.56 -2.79
CA GLY A 512 14.60 24.72 -2.74
C GLY A 512 13.83 23.38 -2.67
N LEU A 513 14.50 22.27 -2.46
CA LEU A 513 13.88 20.96 -2.30
C LEU A 513 13.29 20.84 -0.89
N ARG A 514 12.02 20.46 -0.80
CA ARG A 514 11.33 20.33 0.50
C ARG A 514 11.64 18.97 1.15
N PRO A 515 12.25 18.96 2.35
CA PRO A 515 12.44 17.72 3.09
C PRO A 515 11.12 17.02 3.42
N ILE A 516 11.12 15.70 3.34
CA ILE A 516 9.97 14.86 3.69
C ILE A 516 10.18 14.25 5.09
N PRO A 517 9.14 13.73 5.74
CA PRO A 517 9.29 13.13 7.09
C PRO A 517 10.40 12.07 7.19
N SER A 518 10.68 11.33 6.12
CA SER A 518 11.77 10.35 6.08
C SER A 518 13.15 10.99 6.15
N THR A 519 13.34 12.19 5.58
CA THR A 519 14.62 12.94 5.67
C THR A 519 15.02 13.19 7.13
N TYR A 520 14.07 13.63 7.93
CA TYR A 520 14.30 13.88 9.34
C TYR A 520 14.57 12.60 10.13
N LEU A 521 13.86 11.51 9.80
CA LEU A 521 14.09 10.22 10.45
C LEU A 521 15.50 9.68 10.17
N TYR A 522 16.01 9.83 8.94
CA TYR A 522 17.39 9.43 8.61
C TYR A 522 18.44 10.24 9.36
N LEU A 523 18.25 11.55 9.53
CA LEU A 523 19.13 12.39 10.33
C LEU A 523 19.10 11.98 11.81
N VAL A 524 17.91 11.69 12.33
CA VAL A 524 17.74 11.24 13.72
C VAL A 524 18.35 9.83 13.92
N GLU A 525 18.21 8.91 12.95
CA GLU A 525 18.89 7.60 12.99
C GLU A 525 20.42 7.76 13.02
N GLY A 526 20.96 8.75 12.33
CA GLY A 526 22.39 9.09 12.40
C GLY A 526 22.83 9.53 13.79
N LEU A 527 22.08 10.43 14.43
CA LEU A 527 22.35 10.89 15.81
C LEU A 527 22.31 9.74 16.83
N ILE A 528 21.33 8.82 16.68
CA ILE A 528 21.27 7.61 17.51
C ILE A 528 22.51 6.75 17.31
N GLY A 529 22.98 6.61 16.08
CA GLY A 529 24.18 5.84 15.73
C GLY A 529 25.45 6.40 16.36
N GLU A 530 25.52 7.71 16.58
CA GLU A 530 26.62 8.39 17.27
C GLU A 530 26.49 8.36 18.81
N GLY A 531 25.33 7.93 19.32
CA GLY A 531 25.08 7.82 20.76
C GLY A 531 24.49 9.08 21.41
N GLU A 532 24.14 10.10 20.62
CA GLU A 532 23.61 11.39 21.05
C GLU A 532 22.11 11.29 21.41
N LYS A 533 21.79 10.53 22.48
CA LYS A 533 20.38 10.23 22.85
C LYS A 533 19.59 11.47 23.28
N GLU A 534 20.19 12.34 24.13
CA GLU A 534 19.50 13.53 24.62
C GLU A 534 19.12 14.47 23.47
N LEU A 535 20.05 14.64 22.53
CA LEU A 535 19.85 15.45 21.34
C LEU A 535 18.80 14.84 20.41
N THR A 536 18.81 13.53 20.28
CA THR A 536 17.80 12.78 19.52
C THR A 536 16.40 13.02 20.06
N VAL A 537 16.22 12.92 21.38
CA VAL A 537 14.92 13.15 22.05
C VAL A 537 14.47 14.61 21.86
N TYR A 538 15.39 15.56 22.01
CA TYR A 538 15.10 16.98 21.80
C TYR A 538 14.63 17.25 20.37
N VAL A 539 15.34 16.74 19.36
CA VAL A 539 14.98 16.94 17.94
C VAL A 539 13.63 16.27 17.61
N LEU A 540 13.36 15.08 18.12
CA LEU A 540 12.08 14.40 17.91
C LEU A 540 10.91 15.17 18.52
N ASN A 541 11.07 15.71 19.74
CA ASN A 541 10.04 16.53 20.38
C ASN A 541 9.78 17.83 19.60
N GLU A 542 10.82 18.45 19.07
CA GLU A 542 10.71 19.65 18.22
C GLU A 542 9.99 19.35 16.90
N LEU A 543 10.31 18.22 16.23
CA LEU A 543 9.64 17.77 15.02
C LEU A 543 8.18 17.39 15.27
N HIS A 544 7.87 16.86 16.44
CA HIS A 544 6.51 16.57 16.87
C HIS A 544 5.72 17.86 17.17
N SER A 545 6.31 18.81 17.91
CA SER A 545 5.68 20.10 18.25
C SER A 545 5.35 20.93 17.00
N LYS A 546 6.20 20.84 15.97
CA LYS A 546 6.00 21.50 14.65
C LYS A 546 5.11 20.70 13.71
N GLU A 547 4.53 19.59 14.18
CA GLU A 547 3.62 18.74 13.41
C GLU A 547 4.23 18.10 12.13
N ILE A 548 5.55 18.05 12.02
CA ILE A 548 6.29 17.47 10.89
C ILE A 548 6.25 15.95 10.96
N LEU A 549 6.46 15.39 12.17
CA LEU A 549 6.33 13.96 12.46
C LEU A 549 5.12 13.72 13.37
N ARG A 550 4.15 12.90 12.93
CA ARG A 550 2.90 12.63 13.65
C ARG A 550 2.56 11.15 13.69
N GLY A 551 1.90 10.72 14.77
CA GLY A 551 1.19 9.46 14.89
C GLY A 551 2.09 8.23 14.80
N LYS A 552 1.56 7.15 14.19
CA LYS A 552 2.17 5.81 14.20
C LYS A 552 3.62 5.71 13.72
N ARG A 553 4.08 6.64 12.88
CA ARG A 553 5.49 6.64 12.42
C ARG A 553 6.44 7.05 13.53
N LEU A 554 6.08 8.07 14.31
CA LEU A 554 6.87 8.50 15.46
C LEU A 554 6.83 7.42 16.57
N GLU A 555 5.64 6.90 16.89
CA GLU A 555 5.45 5.82 17.86
C GLU A 555 6.30 4.58 17.51
N SER A 556 6.20 4.10 16.25
CA SER A 556 6.99 2.94 15.82
C SER A 556 8.50 3.19 15.85
N PHE A 557 8.92 4.43 15.57
CA PHE A 557 10.33 4.82 15.60
C PHE A 557 10.88 4.86 17.05
N VAL A 558 10.12 5.46 17.97
CA VAL A 558 10.46 5.54 19.40
C VAL A 558 10.57 4.15 20.02
N ILE A 559 9.60 3.25 19.69
CA ILE A 559 9.63 1.85 20.16
C ILE A 559 10.85 1.10 19.57
N LYS A 560 11.12 1.25 18.27
CA LYS A 560 12.24 0.57 17.58
C LYS A 560 13.59 0.90 18.22
N HIS A 561 13.78 2.14 18.67
CA HIS A 561 15.05 2.64 19.20
C HIS A 561 15.07 2.78 20.71
N ASN A 562 14.01 2.36 21.41
CA ASN A 562 13.89 2.37 22.88
C ASN A 562 14.22 3.74 23.48
N LEU A 563 13.62 4.81 22.93
CA LEU A 563 13.87 6.20 23.34
C LEU A 563 12.87 6.62 24.43
N GLU A 564 13.38 6.83 25.64
CA GLU A 564 12.60 7.39 26.75
C GLU A 564 12.62 8.93 26.70
N GLY A 565 11.49 9.58 27.02
CA GLY A 565 11.40 11.05 27.10
C GLY A 565 10.87 11.75 25.84
N VAL A 566 10.41 11.01 24.82
CA VAL A 566 9.70 11.60 23.68
C VAL A 566 8.22 11.78 24.03
N SER A 567 7.73 13.01 23.95
CA SER A 567 6.29 13.33 24.13
C SER A 567 5.51 12.83 22.92
N LEU A 568 4.75 11.75 23.08
CA LEU A 568 3.92 11.10 22.06
C LEU A 568 2.51 11.70 22.01
#